data_32b8a8660667fe51c801cfae30c8669f
#
_entry.id   32b8a8660667fe51c801cfae30c8669f
#
_cell.length_a   1.000
_cell.length_b   1.000
_cell.length_c   1.000
_cell.angle_alpha   90.00
_cell.angle_beta   90.00
_cell.angle_gamma   90.00
#
_symmetry.space_group_name_H-M   'P 1'
#
loop_
_entity.id
_entity.type
_entity.pdbx_description
1 polymer ?
#
loop_
_entity_poly.entity_id
_entity_poly.type
_entity_poly.pdbx_seq_one_letter_code
_entity_poly.pdbx_strand_id
1 'polypeptide(L)'
;HQNAFIGPFVEVQKDVTIGVNTRISSHTFVCSDVEIGDNCFIAHGVMFINDKFDAPLEDWISRKTNIGDNVRIGSNATILPVNIGNNVIIGAGAVVTKDIPSNHIAYGNPAIIKRRKDNE
;
A
#
# COMPACT_ATOMS: atom_id res chain seq x y z
N HIS A 1 -8.92 8.58 10.16
CA HIS A 1 -8.46 9.27 11.35
C HIS A 1 -8.23 10.76 11.07
N GLN A 2 -7.77 11.45 12.09
CA GLN A 2 -7.64 12.92 12.07
C GLN A 2 -6.72 13.38 10.93
N ASN A 3 -7.18 14.42 10.21
CA ASN A 3 -6.46 15.01 9.08
C ASN A 3 -6.11 14.04 7.95
N ALA A 4 -6.75 12.89 7.89
CA ALA A 4 -6.64 12.04 6.74
C ALA A 4 -7.33 12.71 5.55
N PHE A 5 -6.72 12.61 4.37
CA PHE A 5 -7.28 13.16 3.15
C PHE A 5 -7.57 12.04 2.16
N ILE A 6 -8.77 12.01 1.62
CA ILE A 6 -9.15 11.05 0.58
C ILE A 6 -9.60 11.84 -0.62
N GLY A 7 -8.86 11.71 -1.72
CA GLY A 7 -9.12 12.45 -2.95
C GLY A 7 -10.35 11.97 -3.71
N PRO A 8 -10.67 12.62 -4.84
CA PRO A 8 -11.82 12.23 -5.65
C PRO A 8 -11.61 10.89 -6.34
N PHE A 9 -12.72 10.19 -6.59
CA PHE A 9 -12.73 8.90 -7.30
C PHE A 9 -11.91 7.82 -6.58
N VAL A 10 -11.72 7.94 -5.27
CA VAL A 10 -11.10 6.90 -4.45
C VAL A 10 -12.20 5.98 -3.95
N GLU A 11 -11.99 4.68 -4.09
CA GLU A 11 -12.85 3.69 -3.47
C GLU A 11 -12.13 3.09 -2.26
N VAL A 12 -12.78 3.10 -1.11
CA VAL A 12 -12.28 2.47 0.11
C VAL A 12 -13.33 1.47 0.56
N GLN A 13 -12.96 0.20 0.58
CA GLN A 13 -13.88 -0.85 0.99
C GLN A 13 -13.94 -0.99 2.51
N LYS A 14 -14.68 -1.98 3.01
CA LYS A 14 -14.89 -2.18 4.45
C LYS A 14 -13.61 -2.64 5.15
N ASP A 15 -13.58 -2.47 6.48
CA ASP A 15 -12.47 -2.95 7.30
C ASP A 15 -11.12 -2.36 6.91
N VAL A 16 -11.13 -1.07 6.55
CA VAL A 16 -9.94 -0.30 6.22
C VAL A 16 -9.70 0.74 7.29
N THR A 17 -8.46 0.84 7.75
CA THR A 17 -8.03 1.89 8.68
C THR A 17 -7.00 2.77 7.99
N ILE A 18 -7.20 4.08 8.07
CA ILE A 18 -6.29 5.08 7.49
C ILE A 18 -5.83 5.99 8.62
N GLY A 19 -4.53 6.05 8.83
CA GLY A 19 -3.94 6.76 9.96
C GLY A 19 -4.00 8.27 9.85
N VAL A 20 -3.48 8.91 10.88
CA VAL A 20 -3.45 10.37 11.03
C VAL A 20 -2.56 11.00 9.93
N ASN A 21 -3.02 12.07 9.33
CA ASN A 21 -2.30 12.83 8.29
C ASN A 21 -1.93 12.02 7.04
N THR A 22 -2.56 10.88 6.81
CA THR A 22 -2.33 10.08 5.62
C THR A 22 -3.16 10.62 4.46
N ARG A 23 -2.55 10.70 3.28
CA ARG A 23 -3.21 11.19 2.07
C ARG A 23 -3.35 10.07 1.05
N ILE A 24 -4.57 9.89 0.56
CA ILE A 24 -4.86 8.96 -0.53
C ILE A 24 -5.32 9.78 -1.73
N SER A 25 -4.51 9.76 -2.77
CA SER A 25 -4.75 10.58 -3.96
C SER A 25 -5.78 9.93 -4.89
N SER A 26 -6.23 10.71 -5.87
CA SER A 26 -7.35 10.33 -6.73
C SER A 26 -7.15 9.00 -7.45
N HIS A 27 -8.25 8.31 -7.73
CA HIS A 27 -8.34 7.07 -8.49
C HIS A 27 -7.65 5.86 -7.82
N THR A 28 -7.32 5.96 -6.55
CA THR A 28 -6.77 4.85 -5.79
C THR A 28 -7.89 3.93 -5.34
N PHE A 29 -7.64 2.63 -5.40
CA PHE A 29 -8.56 1.62 -4.89
C PHE A 29 -7.95 0.97 -3.65
N VAL A 30 -8.66 1.04 -2.53
CA VAL A 30 -8.26 0.37 -1.30
C VAL A 30 -9.25 -0.76 -1.03
N CYS A 31 -8.81 -1.98 -1.23
CA CYS A 31 -9.66 -3.16 -0.99
C CYS A 31 -9.92 -3.34 0.50
N SER A 32 -10.80 -4.26 0.85
CA SER A 32 -11.09 -4.57 2.25
C SER A 32 -9.85 -5.17 2.94
N ASP A 33 -9.81 -5.04 4.26
CA ASP A 33 -8.78 -5.59 5.14
C ASP A 33 -7.40 -4.95 4.92
N VAL A 34 -7.36 -3.62 4.77
CA VAL A 34 -6.11 -2.87 4.65
C VAL A 34 -5.96 -1.93 5.85
N GLU A 35 -4.80 -1.97 6.49
CA GLU A 35 -4.43 -0.98 7.50
C GLU A 35 -3.30 -0.12 6.95
N ILE A 36 -3.52 1.20 6.95
CA ILE A 36 -2.52 2.18 6.53
C ILE A 36 -2.19 3.05 7.73
N GLY A 37 -0.91 3.15 8.04
CA GLY A 37 -0.45 3.91 9.20
C GLY A 37 -0.53 5.42 9.03
N ASP A 38 0.23 6.12 9.86
CA ASP A 38 0.21 7.58 9.92
C ASP A 38 1.21 8.20 8.95
N ASN A 39 0.91 9.42 8.52
CA ASN A 39 1.82 10.24 7.71
C ASN A 39 2.26 9.56 6.41
N CYS A 40 1.37 8.78 5.82
CA CYS A 40 1.63 8.11 4.55
C CYS A 40 1.18 8.97 3.39
N PHE A 41 1.85 8.81 2.25
CA PHE A 41 1.42 9.41 1.00
C PHE A 41 1.19 8.31 -0.03
N ILE A 42 -0.07 8.15 -0.41
CA ILE A 42 -0.47 7.20 -1.44
C ILE A 42 -0.80 8.02 -2.69
N ALA A 43 0.00 7.88 -3.72
CA ALA A 43 -0.15 8.66 -4.94
C ALA A 43 -1.36 8.20 -5.76
N HIS A 44 -1.50 8.69 -6.98
CA HIS A 44 -2.69 8.46 -7.79
C HIS A 44 -2.75 7.05 -8.36
N GLY A 45 -3.94 6.47 -8.40
CA GLY A 45 -4.17 5.20 -9.09
C GLY A 45 -3.47 4.00 -8.47
N VAL A 46 -3.17 4.03 -7.19
CA VAL A 46 -2.59 2.88 -6.49
C VAL A 46 -3.68 1.84 -6.27
N MET A 47 -3.36 0.57 -6.52
CA MET A 47 -4.32 -0.52 -6.39
C MET A 47 -3.86 -1.47 -5.29
N PHE A 48 -4.62 -1.52 -4.19
CA PHE A 48 -4.43 -2.52 -3.15
C PHE A 48 -5.34 -3.70 -3.47
N ILE A 49 -4.79 -4.90 -3.50
CA ILE A 49 -5.55 -6.12 -3.74
C ILE A 49 -5.43 -7.08 -2.57
N ASN A 50 -6.47 -7.86 -2.30
CA ASN A 50 -6.55 -8.74 -1.12
C ASN A 50 -6.58 -10.23 -1.49
N ASP A 51 -6.07 -10.57 -2.67
CA ASP A 51 -6.01 -11.93 -3.17
C ASP A 51 -4.56 -12.26 -3.52
N LYS A 52 -4.06 -13.36 -3.00
CA LYS A 52 -2.72 -13.87 -3.35
C LYS A 52 -2.76 -14.85 -4.50
N PHE A 53 -3.96 -15.19 -5.00
CA PHE A 53 -4.14 -16.15 -6.09
C PHE A 53 -3.57 -17.55 -5.74
N ASP A 54 -3.58 -17.88 -4.46
CA ASP A 54 -2.98 -19.13 -3.96
C ASP A 54 -4.03 -20.16 -3.52
N ALA A 55 -5.31 -19.91 -3.81
CA ALA A 55 -6.40 -20.82 -3.46
C ALA A 55 -7.50 -20.79 -4.52
N PRO A 56 -8.28 -21.87 -4.66
CA PRO A 56 -9.45 -21.86 -5.54
C PRO A 56 -10.49 -20.82 -5.07
N LEU A 57 -11.33 -20.35 -5.98
CA LEU A 57 -12.34 -19.33 -5.67
C LEU A 57 -13.28 -19.77 -4.54
N GLU A 58 -13.64 -21.03 -4.48
CA GLU A 58 -14.53 -21.56 -3.44
C GLU A 58 -13.90 -21.54 -2.04
N ASP A 59 -12.58 -21.48 -1.98
CA ASP A 59 -11.82 -21.44 -0.72
C ASP A 59 -11.21 -20.05 -0.47
N TRP A 60 -11.61 -19.06 -1.28
CA TRP A 60 -11.02 -17.72 -1.19
C TRP A 60 -11.35 -17.05 0.14
N ILE A 61 -10.34 -16.46 0.75
CA ILE A 61 -10.49 -15.56 1.88
C ILE A 61 -9.69 -14.28 1.62
N SER A 62 -10.19 -13.17 2.16
CA SER A 62 -9.48 -11.91 2.09
C SER A 62 -8.19 -11.99 2.91
N ARG A 63 -7.09 -11.51 2.34
CA ARG A 63 -5.80 -11.45 3.03
C ARG A 63 -5.51 -10.02 3.42
N LYS A 64 -5.00 -9.85 4.63
CA LYS A 64 -4.76 -8.51 5.20
C LYS A 64 -3.49 -7.89 4.65
N THR A 65 -3.56 -6.58 4.40
CA THR A 65 -2.40 -5.75 4.06
C THR A 65 -2.14 -4.78 5.18
N ASN A 66 -0.90 -4.69 5.64
CA ASN A 66 -0.48 -3.74 6.67
C ASN A 66 0.58 -2.81 6.11
N ILE A 67 0.31 -1.52 6.17
CA ILE A 67 1.23 -0.46 5.76
C ILE A 67 1.63 0.30 7.01
N GLY A 68 2.92 0.42 7.27
CA GLY A 68 3.43 1.14 8.43
C GLY A 68 3.29 2.65 8.31
N ASP A 69 4.07 3.37 9.11
CA ASP A 69 4.05 4.83 9.13
C ASP A 69 5.08 5.42 8.17
N ASN A 70 4.82 6.63 7.69
CA ASN A 70 5.76 7.37 6.84
C ASN A 70 6.11 6.61 5.55
N VAL A 71 5.13 5.93 4.97
CA VAL A 71 5.30 5.18 3.72
C VAL A 71 4.85 6.06 2.56
N ARG A 72 5.61 6.03 1.48
CA ARG A 72 5.27 6.75 0.24
C ARG A 72 5.13 5.73 -0.89
N ILE A 73 3.98 5.74 -1.54
CA ILE A 73 3.68 4.80 -2.63
C ILE A 73 3.45 5.60 -3.90
N GLY A 74 4.27 5.33 -4.92
CA GLY A 74 4.19 6.02 -6.19
C GLY A 74 2.95 5.66 -7.01
N SER A 75 2.61 6.51 -7.97
CA SER A 75 1.39 6.35 -8.76
C SER A 75 1.37 5.03 -9.53
N ASN A 76 0.17 4.46 -9.63
CA ASN A 76 -0.09 3.23 -10.37
C ASN A 76 0.63 1.99 -9.84
N ALA A 77 1.14 2.03 -8.61
CA ALA A 77 1.69 0.83 -7.97
C ALA A 77 0.56 -0.14 -7.64
N THR A 78 0.86 -1.43 -7.66
CA THR A 78 -0.06 -2.50 -7.27
C THR A 78 0.50 -3.18 -6.03
N ILE A 79 -0.29 -3.24 -4.97
CA ILE A 79 0.14 -3.75 -3.67
C ILE A 79 -0.65 -5.01 -3.36
N LEU A 80 0.02 -6.15 -3.37
CA LEU A 80 -0.55 -7.40 -2.93
C LEU A 80 -0.67 -7.42 -1.40
N PRO A 81 -1.42 -8.40 -0.82
CA PRO A 81 -1.56 -8.48 0.64
C PRO A 81 -0.22 -8.86 1.29
N VAL A 82 0.50 -7.85 1.71
CA VAL A 82 1.84 -7.93 2.29
C VAL A 82 1.94 -7.02 3.49
N ASN A 83 3.01 -7.19 4.26
CA ASN A 83 3.36 -6.31 5.36
C ASN A 83 4.46 -5.36 4.89
N ILE A 84 4.21 -4.06 4.98
CA ILE A 84 5.17 -3.02 4.62
C ILE A 84 5.52 -2.26 5.89
N GLY A 85 6.80 -2.21 6.21
CA GLY A 85 7.29 -1.55 7.42
C GLY A 85 7.21 -0.04 7.33
N ASN A 86 7.92 0.62 8.25
CA ASN A 86 7.92 2.09 8.33
C ASN A 86 8.99 2.68 7.42
N ASN A 87 8.79 3.92 7.00
CA ASN A 87 9.79 4.67 6.22
C ASN A 87 10.18 3.95 4.92
N VAL A 88 9.18 3.40 4.23
CA VAL A 88 9.37 2.68 2.97
C VAL A 88 8.96 3.58 1.82
N ILE A 89 9.70 3.51 0.72
CA ILE A 89 9.35 4.18 -0.54
C ILE A 89 9.09 3.10 -1.59
N ILE A 90 7.93 3.19 -2.23
CA ILE A 90 7.56 2.29 -3.32
C ILE A 90 7.44 3.12 -4.58
N GLY A 91 8.21 2.75 -5.61
CA GLY A 91 8.26 3.50 -6.87
C GLY A 91 6.96 3.43 -7.66
N ALA A 92 6.77 4.42 -8.52
CA ALA A 92 5.61 4.43 -9.41
C ALA A 92 5.60 3.18 -10.30
N GLY A 93 4.41 2.62 -10.49
CA GLY A 93 4.23 1.43 -11.32
C GLY A 93 4.77 0.13 -10.74
N ALA A 94 5.30 0.14 -9.53
CA ALA A 94 5.84 -1.07 -8.91
C ALA A 94 4.73 -2.10 -8.64
N VAL A 95 5.07 -3.38 -8.71
CA VAL A 95 4.17 -4.46 -8.30
C VAL A 95 4.80 -5.16 -7.10
N VAL A 96 4.25 -4.88 -5.92
CA VAL A 96 4.80 -5.36 -4.65
C VAL A 96 4.17 -6.70 -4.32
N THR A 97 4.98 -7.75 -4.33
CA THR A 97 4.53 -9.13 -4.14
C THR A 97 5.04 -9.76 -2.84
N LYS A 98 5.93 -9.09 -2.13
CA LYS A 98 6.55 -9.59 -0.90
C LYS A 98 6.58 -8.52 0.16
N ASP A 99 6.70 -8.94 1.42
CA ASP A 99 6.86 -8.02 2.54
C ASP A 99 8.07 -7.13 2.34
N ILE A 100 7.96 -5.88 2.78
CA ILE A 100 9.05 -4.90 2.68
C ILE A 100 9.43 -4.48 4.10
N PRO A 101 10.67 -4.72 4.53
CA PRO A 101 11.10 -4.28 5.86
C PRO A 101 11.17 -2.76 5.94
N SER A 102 11.16 -2.24 7.16
CA SER A 102 11.31 -0.80 7.39
C SER A 102 12.61 -0.27 6.78
N ASN A 103 12.58 0.98 6.33
CA ASN A 103 13.75 1.69 5.80
C ASN A 103 14.28 1.07 4.51
N HIS A 104 13.38 0.57 3.67
CA HIS A 104 13.73 0.00 2.36
C HIS A 104 13.00 0.72 1.24
N ILE A 105 13.48 0.53 0.03
CA ILE A 105 12.85 0.99 -1.21
C ILE A 105 12.45 -0.23 -2.02
N ALA A 106 11.31 -0.16 -2.69
CA ALA A 106 10.88 -1.20 -3.63
C ALA A 106 10.45 -0.55 -4.94
N TYR A 107 10.87 -1.12 -6.06
CA TYR A 107 10.50 -0.62 -7.38
C TYR A 107 10.54 -1.74 -8.42
N GLY A 108 9.79 -1.56 -9.48
CA GLY A 108 9.76 -2.49 -10.62
C GLY A 108 8.65 -3.55 -10.52
N ASN A 109 8.62 -4.46 -11.49
CA ASN A 109 7.62 -5.51 -11.59
C ASN A 109 8.30 -6.85 -11.94
N PRO A 110 8.36 -7.84 -11.03
CA PRO A 110 8.06 -7.70 -9.61
C PRO A 110 9.03 -6.76 -8.92
N ALA A 111 8.58 -6.14 -7.84
CA ALA A 111 9.39 -5.12 -7.17
C ALA A 111 10.67 -5.72 -6.61
N ILE A 112 11.78 -5.01 -6.82
CA ILE A 112 13.06 -5.30 -6.23
C ILE A 112 13.19 -4.46 -4.96
N ILE A 113 13.62 -5.06 -3.87
CA ILE A 113 13.67 -4.44 -2.55
C ILE A 113 15.13 -4.15 -2.20
N LYS A 114 15.42 -2.89 -1.86
CA LYS A 114 16.75 -2.46 -1.46
C LYS A 114 16.68 -1.61 -0.20
N ARG A 115 17.75 -1.64 0.59
CA ARG A 115 17.81 -0.80 1.77
C ARG A 115 17.88 0.68 1.37
N ARG A 116 17.09 1.53 2.05
CA ARG A 116 17.15 2.99 1.84
C ARG A 116 18.48 3.53 2.33
N LYS A 117 19.00 4.50 1.55
CA LYS A 117 20.12 5.32 2.00
C LYS A 117 19.58 6.53 2.76
N ASP A 118 20.40 7.12 3.61
CA ASP A 118 19.96 8.20 4.51
C ASP A 118 19.39 9.41 3.78
N ASN A 119 19.79 9.63 2.54
CA ASN A 119 19.39 10.81 1.76
C ASN A 119 18.30 10.51 0.70
N GLU A 120 17.65 9.40 0.77
CA GLU A 120 16.57 9.05 -0.17
C GLU A 120 15.20 9.47 0.30
#